data_ee8b88a1446e6fcdd71075e3ff3cf3aa
#
_entry.id   ee8b88a1446e6fcdd71075e3ff3cf3aa
#
_cell.length_a   1.000
_cell.length_b   1.000
_cell.length_c   1.000
_cell.angle_alpha   90.00
_cell.angle_beta   90.00
_cell.angle_gamma   90.00
#
_symmetry.space_group_name_H-M   'P 1'
#
loop_
_entity.id
_entity.type
_entity.pdbx_description
1 polymer ?
#
loop_
_entity_poly.entity_id
_entity_poly.type
_entity_poly.pdbx_seq_one_letter_code
_entity_poly.pdbx_strand_id
1 'polypeptide(L)'
;NKDSQVVKQTGGTGYYFRALIYYHLVTRWGGAPILRKRAYDVVPISPEADVWNFIKEDLGKAESLLPEFTDRFYVSLSVCDALNAKVCLALKDYTNAAIYADRVITKSNFALSTTSAEYANAFISNSNSKELIFALANKRSTGLLLFYQSVNDIDPTWDYSPSADCYSHLYADTSVKKQDIRAKAVFGADNSRIIKFPNGSTGQFVTNEQPSQTPIVVARVAEMY
;
A
#
# COMPACT_ATOMS: atom_id res chain seq x y z
N ASN A 1 -10.51 15.26 -26.94
CA ASN A 1 -11.32 16.11 -26.08
C ASN A 1 -10.72 16.16 -24.68
N LYS A 2 -10.18 17.31 -24.26
CA LYS A 2 -9.52 17.49 -22.96
C LYS A 2 -10.46 17.29 -21.77
N ASP A 3 -11.76 17.30 -22.01
CA ASP A 3 -12.81 17.17 -20.99
C ASP A 3 -13.34 15.75 -20.81
N SER A 4 -12.81 14.79 -21.56
CA SER A 4 -13.23 13.41 -21.37
C SER A 4 -12.85 12.93 -19.96
N GLN A 5 -13.72 12.18 -19.32
CA GLN A 5 -13.49 11.61 -17.98
C GLN A 5 -12.18 10.81 -17.92
N VAL A 6 -11.85 10.10 -18.99
CA VAL A 6 -10.60 9.33 -19.10
C VAL A 6 -9.38 10.24 -19.02
N VAL A 7 -9.40 11.39 -19.72
CA VAL A 7 -8.28 12.34 -19.69
C VAL A 7 -8.12 12.95 -18.30
N LYS A 8 -9.23 13.33 -17.66
CA LYS A 8 -9.22 13.85 -16.27
C LYS A 8 -8.65 12.82 -15.30
N GLN A 9 -9.16 11.59 -15.35
CA GLN A 9 -8.68 10.51 -14.48
C GLN A 9 -7.20 10.19 -14.70
N THR A 10 -6.74 10.17 -15.95
CA THR A 10 -5.32 9.96 -16.30
C THR A 10 -4.46 11.08 -15.72
N GLY A 11 -4.90 12.33 -15.88
CA GLY A 11 -4.22 13.51 -15.30
C GLY A 11 -4.16 13.45 -13.77
N GLY A 12 -5.29 13.15 -13.12
CA GLY A 12 -5.37 12.97 -11.67
C GLY A 12 -4.47 11.87 -11.15
N THR A 13 -4.44 10.73 -11.85
CA THR A 13 -3.53 9.62 -11.55
C THR A 13 -2.06 10.03 -11.66
N GLY A 14 -1.70 10.81 -12.68
CA GLY A 14 -0.34 11.33 -12.85
C GLY A 14 0.10 12.24 -11.70
N TYR A 15 -0.78 13.17 -11.29
CA TYR A 15 -0.53 14.04 -10.13
C TYR A 15 -0.40 13.24 -8.84
N TYR A 16 -1.29 12.27 -8.60
CA TYR A 16 -1.22 11.40 -7.43
C TYR A 16 0.11 10.64 -7.34
N PHE A 17 0.53 9.97 -8.41
CA PHE A 17 1.79 9.22 -8.38
C PHE A 17 3.00 10.14 -8.23
N ARG A 18 2.98 11.33 -8.82
CA ARG A 18 4.05 12.30 -8.60
C ARG A 18 4.12 12.72 -7.14
N ALA A 19 2.99 13.07 -6.53
CA ALA A 19 2.91 13.38 -5.11
C ALA A 19 3.40 12.22 -4.23
N LEU A 20 3.00 10.97 -4.53
CA LEU A 20 3.44 9.78 -3.80
C LEU A 20 4.96 9.58 -3.87
N ILE A 21 5.55 9.76 -5.05
CA ILE A 21 7.00 9.66 -5.23
C ILE A 21 7.71 10.74 -4.41
N TYR A 22 7.25 12.00 -4.50
CA TYR A 22 7.84 13.09 -3.73
C TYR A 22 7.62 12.94 -2.22
N TYR A 23 6.51 12.37 -1.77
CA TYR A 23 6.30 11.98 -0.38
C TYR A 23 7.40 11.01 0.10
N HIS A 24 7.71 9.99 -0.69
CA HIS A 24 8.79 9.07 -0.35
C HIS A 24 10.18 9.72 -0.41
N LEU A 25 10.40 10.65 -1.32
CA LEU A 25 11.67 11.40 -1.40
C LEU A 25 11.86 12.30 -0.19
N VAL A 26 10.86 13.12 0.12
CA VAL A 26 10.98 14.11 1.22
C VAL A 26 11.07 13.44 2.58
N THR A 27 10.32 12.36 2.82
CA THR A 27 10.38 11.64 4.11
C THR A 27 11.70 10.91 4.36
N ARG A 28 12.47 10.62 3.31
CA ARG A 28 13.78 9.94 3.43
C ARG A 28 14.96 10.88 3.37
N TRP A 29 14.88 11.92 2.58
CA TRP A 29 16.04 12.80 2.28
C TRP A 29 15.81 14.27 2.58
N GLY A 30 14.60 14.69 2.99
CA GLY A 30 14.24 16.08 3.19
C GLY A 30 14.05 16.81 1.86
N GLY A 31 15.06 17.52 1.39
CA GLY A 31 15.01 18.22 0.11
C GLY A 31 15.08 17.26 -1.10
N ALA A 32 14.51 17.70 -2.23
CA ALA A 32 14.59 16.99 -3.50
C ALA A 32 14.50 17.97 -4.71
N PRO A 33 15.07 17.66 -5.87
CA PRO A 33 14.86 18.44 -7.09
C PRO A 33 13.39 18.40 -7.51
N ILE A 34 12.73 19.54 -7.66
CA ILE A 34 11.32 19.62 -8.08
C ILE A 34 11.22 19.65 -9.59
N LEU A 35 10.71 18.57 -10.20
CA LEU A 35 10.53 18.41 -11.64
C LEU A 35 9.06 18.56 -12.02
N ARG A 36 8.68 19.74 -12.52
CA ARG A 36 7.31 20.00 -13.04
C ARG A 36 7.11 19.52 -14.48
N LYS A 37 8.21 19.35 -15.21
CA LYS A 37 8.30 18.86 -16.59
C LYS A 37 9.61 18.12 -16.77
N ARG A 38 9.75 17.41 -17.89
CA ARG A 38 11.01 16.78 -18.25
C ARG A 38 12.13 17.85 -18.28
N ALA A 39 13.21 17.60 -17.56
CA ALA A 39 14.41 18.44 -17.58
C ALA A 39 15.56 17.67 -18.23
N TYR A 40 16.39 18.39 -18.97
CA TYR A 40 17.61 17.87 -19.57
C TYR A 40 18.85 18.38 -18.85
N ASP A 41 18.71 19.46 -18.09
CA ASP A 41 19.76 20.08 -17.30
C ASP A 41 19.68 19.64 -15.84
N VAL A 42 20.76 19.87 -15.11
CA VAL A 42 20.81 19.60 -13.67
C VAL A 42 19.84 20.54 -12.96
N VAL A 43 18.91 19.95 -12.21
CA VAL A 43 17.96 20.70 -11.37
C VAL A 43 18.49 20.71 -9.94
N PRO A 44 18.67 21.87 -9.32
CA PRO A 44 19.15 21.96 -7.93
C PRO A 44 18.12 21.35 -6.95
N ILE A 45 18.61 20.90 -5.80
CA ILE A 45 17.78 20.42 -4.69
C ILE A 45 16.97 21.59 -4.14
N SER A 46 15.65 21.41 -4.04
CA SER A 46 14.74 22.34 -3.36
C SER A 46 14.68 22.02 -1.86
N PRO A 47 14.48 23.03 -1.01
CA PRO A 47 14.25 22.82 0.43
C PRO A 47 13.05 21.92 0.72
N GLU A 48 13.08 21.25 1.85
CA GLU A 48 12.02 20.34 2.31
C GLU A 48 10.62 20.99 2.28
N ALA A 49 10.51 22.22 2.76
CA ALA A 49 9.24 22.95 2.78
C ALA A 49 8.64 23.14 1.38
N ASP A 50 9.48 23.40 0.38
CA ASP A 50 9.04 23.55 -1.01
C ASP A 50 8.57 22.21 -1.59
N VAL A 51 9.22 21.12 -1.23
CA VAL A 51 8.80 19.77 -1.64
C VAL A 51 7.45 19.43 -1.03
N TRP A 52 7.20 19.72 0.25
CA TRP A 52 5.90 19.53 0.89
C TRP A 52 4.80 20.37 0.23
N ASN A 53 5.10 21.62 -0.13
CA ASN A 53 4.15 22.48 -0.85
C ASN A 53 3.83 21.92 -2.25
N PHE A 54 4.83 21.39 -2.94
CA PHE A 54 4.65 20.76 -4.25
C PHE A 54 3.77 19.50 -4.16
N ILE A 55 3.95 18.67 -3.13
CA ILE A 55 3.10 17.49 -2.87
C ILE A 55 1.64 17.94 -2.67
N LYS A 56 1.39 18.95 -1.82
CA LYS A 56 0.02 19.46 -1.59
C LYS A 56 -0.61 20.05 -2.85
N GLU A 57 0.16 20.76 -3.66
CA GLU A 57 -0.31 21.29 -4.95
C GLU A 57 -0.76 20.14 -5.88
N ASP A 58 0.04 19.08 -5.98
CA ASP A 58 -0.29 17.93 -6.82
C ASP A 58 -1.49 17.14 -6.29
N LEU A 59 -1.58 16.93 -4.98
CA LEU A 59 -2.73 16.26 -4.37
C LEU A 59 -4.03 17.06 -4.56
N GLY A 60 -4.00 18.39 -4.45
CA GLY A 60 -5.17 19.24 -4.76
C GLY A 60 -5.62 19.12 -6.22
N LYS A 61 -4.67 19.05 -7.17
CA LYS A 61 -5.00 18.77 -8.58
C LYS A 61 -5.54 17.37 -8.78
N ALA A 62 -4.96 16.37 -8.12
CA ALA A 62 -5.44 14.99 -8.19
C ALA A 62 -6.87 14.89 -7.66
N GLU A 63 -7.17 15.47 -6.49
CA GLU A 63 -8.51 15.49 -5.88
C GLU A 63 -9.58 16.05 -6.82
N SER A 64 -9.26 17.11 -7.58
CA SER A 64 -10.20 17.73 -8.52
C SER A 64 -10.48 16.93 -9.80
N LEU A 65 -9.66 15.92 -10.10
CA LEU A 65 -9.71 15.17 -11.36
C LEU A 65 -10.05 13.69 -11.19
N LEU A 66 -9.85 13.14 -9.98
CA LEU A 66 -10.03 11.72 -9.73
C LEU A 66 -11.50 11.37 -9.50
N PRO A 67 -11.94 10.19 -9.97
CA PRO A 67 -13.28 9.68 -9.69
C PRO A 67 -13.41 9.12 -8.27
N GLU A 68 -14.65 8.86 -7.86
CA GLU A 68 -14.95 8.05 -6.69
C GLU A 68 -14.37 6.64 -6.81
N PHE A 69 -14.26 5.94 -5.69
CA PHE A 69 -13.74 4.58 -5.64
C PHE A 69 -14.61 3.62 -6.46
N THR A 70 -13.97 2.89 -7.36
CA THR A 70 -14.60 1.83 -8.16
C THR A 70 -13.90 0.49 -7.96
N ASP A 71 -12.58 0.52 -7.88
CA ASP A 71 -11.73 -0.66 -7.75
C ASP A 71 -10.43 -0.28 -7.04
N ARG A 72 -9.88 -1.20 -6.27
CA ARG A 72 -8.65 -1.02 -5.48
C ARG A 72 -7.36 -1.01 -6.29
N PHE A 73 -7.43 -1.35 -7.57
CA PHE A 73 -6.29 -1.31 -8.49
C PHE A 73 -6.23 -0.03 -9.33
N TYR A 74 -7.16 0.91 -9.09
CA TYR A 74 -7.18 2.20 -9.74
C TYR A 74 -7.13 3.34 -8.73
N VAL A 75 -6.44 4.42 -9.12
CA VAL A 75 -6.37 5.62 -8.27
C VAL A 75 -7.74 6.31 -8.27
N SER A 76 -8.24 6.62 -7.07
CA SER A 76 -9.54 7.25 -6.81
C SER A 76 -9.41 8.35 -5.77
N LEU A 77 -10.50 9.09 -5.51
CA LEU A 77 -10.55 10.09 -4.44
C LEU A 77 -10.16 9.50 -3.09
N SER A 78 -10.62 8.30 -2.74
CA SER A 78 -10.25 7.68 -1.47
C SER A 78 -8.76 7.36 -1.36
N VAL A 79 -8.11 7.04 -2.49
CA VAL A 79 -6.66 6.83 -2.56
C VAL A 79 -5.91 8.15 -2.35
N CYS A 80 -6.44 9.24 -2.92
CA CYS A 80 -5.92 10.59 -2.73
C CYS A 80 -6.08 11.06 -1.28
N ASP A 81 -7.26 10.84 -0.68
CA ASP A 81 -7.53 11.16 0.73
C ASP A 81 -6.58 10.41 1.67
N ALA A 82 -6.33 9.13 1.42
CA ALA A 82 -5.38 8.34 2.22
C ALA A 82 -3.96 8.92 2.19
N LEU A 83 -3.49 9.40 1.03
CA LEU A 83 -2.17 10.04 0.94
C LEU A 83 -2.19 11.43 1.59
N ASN A 84 -3.28 12.21 1.43
CA ASN A 84 -3.45 13.49 2.12
C ASN A 84 -3.39 13.33 3.65
N ALA A 85 -4.05 12.30 4.20
CA ALA A 85 -3.97 12.00 5.64
C ALA A 85 -2.52 11.77 6.09
N LYS A 86 -1.75 10.99 5.33
CA LYS A 86 -0.32 10.72 5.61
C LYS A 86 0.54 11.99 5.50
N VAL A 87 0.30 12.83 4.52
CA VAL A 87 1.01 14.12 4.34
C VAL A 87 0.70 15.06 5.49
N CYS A 88 -0.57 15.21 5.87
CA CYS A 88 -0.97 16.02 7.01
C CYS A 88 -0.36 15.51 8.31
N LEU A 89 -0.36 14.19 8.53
CA LEU A 89 0.28 13.57 9.69
C LEU A 89 1.79 13.87 9.76
N ALA A 90 2.50 13.75 8.63
CA ALA A 90 3.93 14.06 8.55
C ALA A 90 4.23 15.54 8.87
N LEU A 91 3.32 16.43 8.48
CA LEU A 91 3.40 17.86 8.74
C LEU A 91 2.85 18.25 10.13
N LYS A 92 2.43 17.29 10.96
CA LYS A 92 1.79 17.48 12.28
C LYS A 92 0.47 18.26 12.22
N ASP A 93 -0.18 18.31 11.08
CA ASP A 93 -1.52 18.85 10.92
C ASP A 93 -2.55 17.76 11.26
N TYR A 94 -2.66 17.44 12.53
CA TYR A 94 -3.50 16.35 13.03
C TYR A 94 -4.98 16.54 12.74
N THR A 95 -5.43 17.78 12.69
CA THR A 95 -6.85 18.11 12.39
C THR A 95 -7.21 17.68 10.98
N ASN A 96 -6.42 18.09 9.99
CA ASN A 96 -6.69 17.70 8.60
C ASN A 96 -6.35 16.23 8.35
N ALA A 97 -5.34 15.66 9.02
CA ALA A 97 -5.05 14.23 8.96
C ALA A 97 -6.28 13.40 9.36
N ALA A 98 -6.93 13.74 10.49
CA ALA A 98 -8.16 13.08 10.94
C ALA A 98 -9.32 13.25 9.95
N ILE A 99 -9.52 14.45 9.39
CA ILE A 99 -10.57 14.70 8.40
C ILE A 99 -10.38 13.82 7.15
N TYR A 100 -9.18 13.75 6.61
CA TYR A 100 -8.92 12.92 5.43
C TYR A 100 -9.02 11.43 5.73
N ALA A 101 -8.56 10.98 6.90
CA ALA A 101 -8.71 9.60 7.34
C ALA A 101 -10.20 9.23 7.48
N ASP A 102 -11.02 10.10 8.11
CA ASP A 102 -12.46 9.90 8.28
C ASP A 102 -13.19 9.78 6.95
N ARG A 103 -12.82 10.57 5.95
CA ARG A 103 -13.39 10.47 4.59
C ARG A 103 -13.21 9.08 3.97
N VAL A 104 -12.18 8.34 4.38
CA VAL A 104 -11.94 6.97 3.90
C VAL A 104 -12.69 5.95 4.75
N ILE A 105 -12.52 5.97 6.08
CA ILE A 105 -13.06 4.93 6.96
C ILE A 105 -14.58 4.92 7.06
N THR A 106 -15.23 6.07 6.77
CA THR A 106 -16.70 6.17 6.77
C THR A 106 -17.36 5.64 5.51
N LYS A 107 -16.60 5.35 4.44
CA LYS A 107 -17.13 4.75 3.22
C LYS A 107 -17.37 3.25 3.39
N SER A 108 -18.53 2.79 2.97
CA SER A 108 -18.93 1.36 3.06
C SER A 108 -18.04 0.38 2.26
N ASN A 109 -17.24 0.92 1.33
CA ASN A 109 -16.28 0.16 0.54
C ASN A 109 -15.10 -0.36 1.37
N PHE A 110 -14.83 0.27 2.52
CA PHE A 110 -13.65 0.05 3.33
C PHE A 110 -14.00 -0.45 4.72
N ALA A 111 -13.23 -1.40 5.21
CA ALA A 111 -13.35 -1.92 6.57
C ALA A 111 -12.07 -2.64 6.98
N LEU A 112 -11.78 -2.67 8.27
CA LEU A 112 -10.72 -3.52 8.80
C LEU A 112 -11.11 -4.99 8.66
N SER A 113 -10.12 -5.83 8.41
CA SER A 113 -10.27 -7.28 8.47
C SER A 113 -10.58 -7.71 9.91
N THR A 114 -11.56 -8.58 10.09
CA THR A 114 -11.98 -9.10 11.40
C THR A 114 -11.55 -10.55 11.60
N THR A 115 -11.17 -11.24 10.55
CA THR A 115 -10.70 -12.62 10.56
C THR A 115 -9.35 -12.77 9.85
N SER A 116 -8.60 -13.84 10.20
CA SER A 116 -7.34 -14.16 9.53
C SER A 116 -7.51 -14.39 8.03
N ALA A 117 -8.64 -14.99 7.62
CA ALA A 117 -8.94 -15.22 6.21
C ALA A 117 -9.17 -13.91 5.43
N GLU A 118 -9.93 -12.97 6.02
CA GLU A 118 -10.12 -11.63 5.43
C GLU A 118 -8.80 -10.88 5.31
N TYR A 119 -7.95 -10.94 6.35
CA TYR A 119 -6.63 -10.32 6.30
C TYR A 119 -5.75 -10.95 5.22
N ALA A 120 -5.70 -12.28 5.12
CA ALA A 120 -4.94 -12.98 4.10
C ALA A 120 -5.43 -12.65 2.67
N ASN A 121 -6.73 -12.42 2.50
CA ASN A 121 -7.32 -12.04 1.21
C ASN A 121 -6.75 -10.71 0.66
N ALA A 122 -6.23 -9.83 1.51
CA ALA A 122 -5.60 -8.60 1.04
C ALA A 122 -4.33 -8.83 0.18
N PHE A 123 -3.73 -10.02 0.26
CA PHE A 123 -2.45 -10.35 -0.36
C PHE A 123 -2.55 -11.34 -1.52
N ILE A 124 -3.73 -11.65 -2.02
CA ILE A 124 -3.95 -12.50 -3.19
C ILE A 124 -4.14 -11.66 -4.47
N SER A 125 -3.85 -12.23 -5.64
CA SER A 125 -3.82 -11.50 -6.92
C SER A 125 -5.14 -10.84 -7.31
N ASN A 126 -6.28 -11.47 -6.98
CA ASN A 126 -7.62 -10.96 -7.26
C ASN A 126 -8.32 -10.48 -5.99
N SER A 127 -7.58 -9.85 -5.09
CA SER A 127 -8.11 -9.41 -3.81
C SER A 127 -9.34 -8.52 -3.97
N ASN A 128 -10.39 -8.85 -3.24
CA ASN A 128 -11.57 -8.01 -3.04
C ASN A 128 -11.66 -7.50 -1.59
N SER A 129 -10.55 -7.57 -0.86
CA SER A 129 -10.48 -7.17 0.55
C SER A 129 -10.92 -5.72 0.74
N LYS A 130 -11.83 -5.49 1.69
CA LYS A 130 -12.24 -4.14 2.08
C LYS A 130 -11.14 -3.38 2.84
N GLU A 131 -10.10 -4.06 3.29
CA GLU A 131 -8.95 -3.43 3.94
C GLU A 131 -8.01 -2.74 2.94
N LEU A 132 -8.08 -3.08 1.64
CA LEU A 132 -7.27 -2.44 0.62
C LEU A 132 -7.93 -1.16 0.11
N ILE A 133 -7.27 -0.02 0.31
CA ILE A 133 -7.61 1.24 -0.33
C ILE A 133 -7.01 1.28 -1.73
N PHE A 134 -5.71 0.94 -1.84
CA PHE A 134 -5.00 0.91 -3.12
C PHE A 134 -3.88 -0.13 -3.15
N ALA A 135 -3.80 -0.85 -4.24
CA ALA A 135 -2.73 -1.76 -4.54
C ALA A 135 -2.37 -1.74 -6.04
N LEU A 136 -1.11 -1.97 -6.36
CA LEU A 136 -0.68 -2.18 -7.74
C LEU A 136 -0.88 -3.65 -8.09
N ALA A 137 -1.62 -3.90 -9.16
CA ALA A 137 -1.79 -5.26 -9.68
C ALA A 137 -0.43 -5.81 -10.12
N ASN A 138 -0.09 -7.00 -9.66
CA ASN A 138 1.12 -7.69 -10.04
C ASN A 138 0.79 -8.89 -10.93
N LYS A 139 1.44 -8.96 -12.08
CA LYS A 139 1.30 -10.08 -13.00
C LYS A 139 2.54 -10.98 -12.93
N ARG A 140 2.36 -12.25 -13.23
CA ARG A 140 3.43 -13.27 -13.23
C ARG A 140 4.72 -12.83 -13.96
N SER A 141 4.60 -12.02 -15.01
CA SER A 141 5.73 -11.51 -15.79
C SER A 141 6.56 -10.43 -15.09
N THR A 142 6.05 -9.85 -13.99
CA THR A 142 6.71 -8.77 -13.24
C THR A 142 7.33 -9.21 -11.93
N GLY A 143 7.45 -10.48 -11.68
CA GLY A 143 7.78 -11.23 -10.48
C GLY A 143 8.96 -10.81 -9.61
N LEU A 144 9.03 -9.55 -9.19
CA LEU A 144 10.11 -9.04 -8.34
C LEU A 144 9.89 -9.25 -6.83
N LEU A 145 8.70 -9.70 -6.39
CA LEU A 145 8.43 -9.95 -4.96
C LEU A 145 8.95 -11.30 -4.45
N LEU A 146 9.52 -12.11 -5.33
CA LEU A 146 10.04 -13.45 -5.05
C LEU A 146 11.09 -13.50 -3.94
N PHE A 147 11.92 -12.48 -3.84
CA PHE A 147 13.08 -12.49 -2.94
C PHE A 147 12.74 -12.28 -1.46
N TYR A 148 11.53 -11.88 -1.14
CA TYR A 148 11.11 -11.57 0.24
C TYR A 148 10.25 -12.66 0.87
N GLN A 149 9.99 -13.73 0.15
CA GLN A 149 9.16 -14.81 0.66
C GLN A 149 10.04 -15.88 1.29
N SER A 150 9.73 -16.21 2.53
CA SER A 150 10.36 -17.31 3.23
C SER A 150 9.84 -18.68 2.79
N VAL A 151 8.98 -18.72 1.78
CA VAL A 151 8.39 -19.97 1.31
C VAL A 151 8.60 -20.08 -0.19
N ASN A 152 9.50 -20.93 -0.55
CA ASN A 152 9.59 -21.43 -1.89
C ASN A 152 9.51 -22.96 -1.83
N ASP A 153 8.35 -23.52 -2.15
CA ASP A 153 8.20 -24.98 -2.23
C ASP A 153 8.96 -25.58 -3.41
N ILE A 154 9.45 -24.74 -4.32
CA ILE A 154 10.26 -25.15 -5.47
C ILE A 154 11.75 -25.23 -5.07
N ASP A 155 12.18 -24.35 -4.19
CA ASP A 155 13.51 -24.33 -3.60
C ASP A 155 13.35 -24.28 -2.07
N PRO A 156 13.71 -25.34 -1.32
CA PRO A 156 13.57 -25.38 0.13
C PRO A 156 14.48 -24.39 0.88
N THR A 157 15.28 -23.62 0.18
CA THR A 157 16.11 -22.56 0.77
C THR A 157 15.29 -21.28 0.93
N TRP A 158 14.66 -21.09 2.08
CA TRP A 158 14.14 -19.78 2.47
C TRP A 158 15.25 -18.97 3.15
N ASP A 159 15.40 -17.73 2.74
CA ASP A 159 16.44 -16.85 3.28
C ASP A 159 16.04 -16.24 4.63
N TYR A 160 14.74 -16.19 4.94
CA TYR A 160 14.21 -15.54 6.13
C TYR A 160 13.16 -16.40 6.81
N SER A 161 13.28 -16.56 8.12
CA SER A 161 12.26 -17.15 8.99
C SER A 161 11.98 -16.21 10.18
N PRO A 162 10.78 -16.26 10.77
CA PRO A 162 10.53 -15.52 12.00
C PRO A 162 11.42 -16.06 13.12
N SER A 163 12.02 -15.17 13.92
CA SER A 163 12.69 -15.63 15.13
C SER A 163 11.67 -16.22 16.10
N ALA A 164 12.09 -17.22 16.90
CA ALA A 164 11.25 -17.77 17.96
C ALA A 164 10.74 -16.67 18.91
N ASP A 165 11.56 -15.68 19.15
CA ASP A 165 11.27 -14.52 20.00
C ASP A 165 10.18 -13.63 19.37
N CYS A 166 10.28 -13.33 18.08
CA CYS A 166 9.24 -12.59 17.34
C CYS A 166 7.89 -13.29 17.43
N TYR A 167 7.85 -14.60 17.20
CA TYR A 167 6.61 -15.35 17.27
C TYR A 167 6.05 -15.41 18.70
N SER A 168 6.88 -15.73 19.69
CA SER A 168 6.43 -15.85 21.09
C SER A 168 5.94 -14.52 21.65
N HIS A 169 6.62 -13.42 21.38
CA HIS A 169 6.24 -12.10 21.88
C HIS A 169 5.05 -11.49 21.17
N LEU A 170 4.89 -11.74 19.87
CA LEU A 170 3.83 -11.11 19.09
C LEU A 170 2.56 -11.94 19.00
N TYR A 171 2.66 -13.28 19.02
CA TYR A 171 1.55 -14.14 18.62
C TYR A 171 1.25 -15.33 19.56
N ALA A 172 2.20 -15.78 20.38
CA ALA A 172 2.04 -16.95 21.25
C ALA A 172 1.47 -16.62 22.63
N ASP A 173 1.45 -15.34 23.03
CA ASP A 173 0.91 -14.90 24.32
C ASP A 173 -0.60 -15.20 24.41
N THR A 174 -1.00 -15.80 25.52
CA THR A 174 -2.38 -16.27 25.79
C THR A 174 -3.37 -15.14 26.09
N SER A 175 -2.90 -13.91 26.25
CA SER A 175 -3.73 -12.74 26.54
C SER A 175 -4.38 -12.16 25.25
N VAL A 176 -4.54 -10.85 25.15
CA VAL A 176 -5.14 -10.15 24.00
C VAL A 176 -4.49 -10.51 22.67
N LYS A 177 -3.21 -10.87 22.68
CA LYS A 177 -2.45 -11.21 21.46
C LYS A 177 -2.86 -12.53 20.81
N LYS A 178 -3.46 -13.46 21.55
CA LYS A 178 -4.02 -14.69 20.98
C LYS A 178 -5.14 -14.44 19.97
N GLN A 179 -5.73 -13.26 20.02
CA GLN A 179 -6.81 -12.85 19.12
C GLN A 179 -6.29 -12.07 17.91
N ASP A 180 -4.97 -11.88 17.78
CA ASP A 180 -4.42 -11.19 16.61
C ASP A 180 -4.63 -12.04 15.35
N ILE A 181 -5.54 -11.57 14.51
CA ILE A 181 -5.93 -12.24 13.27
C ILE A 181 -4.75 -12.41 12.30
N ARG A 182 -3.71 -11.58 12.42
CA ARG A 182 -2.54 -11.60 11.54
C ARG A 182 -1.68 -12.84 11.76
N ALA A 183 -1.65 -13.38 12.98
CA ALA A 183 -0.80 -14.52 13.32
C ALA A 183 -0.98 -15.69 12.35
N LYS A 184 -2.21 -16.15 12.15
CA LYS A 184 -2.53 -17.27 11.25
C LYS A 184 -2.39 -16.93 9.78
N ALA A 185 -2.48 -15.65 9.41
CA ALA A 185 -2.36 -15.19 8.03
C ALA A 185 -0.91 -14.92 7.63
N VAL A 186 -0.01 -14.71 8.59
CA VAL A 186 1.39 -14.34 8.35
C VAL A 186 2.33 -15.53 8.53
N PHE A 187 2.06 -16.42 9.50
CA PHE A 187 2.94 -17.53 9.83
C PHE A 187 2.30 -18.88 9.48
N GLY A 188 3.10 -19.83 9.01
CA GLY A 188 2.70 -21.21 8.80
C GLY A 188 2.33 -21.91 10.11
N ALA A 189 1.72 -23.08 10.00
CA ALA A 189 1.23 -23.84 11.15
C ALA A 189 2.32 -24.26 12.15
N ASP A 190 3.54 -24.43 11.69
CA ASP A 190 4.74 -24.76 12.45
C ASP A 190 5.54 -23.54 12.90
N ASN A 191 5.05 -22.33 12.57
CA ASN A 191 5.71 -21.05 12.84
C ASN A 191 7.10 -20.89 12.23
N SER A 192 7.49 -21.78 11.32
CA SER A 192 8.78 -21.76 10.66
C SER A 192 8.80 -20.90 9.40
N ARG A 193 7.62 -20.53 8.89
CA ARG A 193 7.47 -19.91 7.58
C ARG A 193 6.62 -18.64 7.62
N ILE A 194 6.97 -17.67 6.77
CA ILE A 194 6.12 -16.51 6.49
C ILE A 194 5.25 -16.82 5.27
N ILE A 195 3.94 -16.88 5.47
CA ILE A 195 2.95 -17.22 4.44
C ILE A 195 2.09 -16.03 3.99
N LYS A 196 2.46 -14.82 4.41
CA LYS A 196 1.70 -13.58 4.16
C LYS A 196 1.45 -13.30 2.68
N PHE A 197 2.36 -13.71 1.81
CA PHE A 197 2.30 -13.46 0.37
C PHE A 197 2.14 -14.79 -0.38
N PRO A 198 0.91 -15.33 -0.44
CA PRO A 198 0.68 -16.63 -1.06
C PRO A 198 0.80 -16.55 -2.59
N ASN A 199 0.97 -17.71 -3.19
CA ASN A 199 1.00 -17.84 -4.64
C ASN A 199 -0.41 -17.72 -5.23
N GLY A 200 -0.51 -17.04 -6.37
CA GLY A 200 -1.71 -17.03 -7.17
C GLY A 200 -2.93 -16.37 -6.54
N SER A 201 -4.10 -16.73 -7.01
CA SER A 201 -5.39 -16.14 -6.64
C SER A 201 -6.13 -16.88 -5.52
N THR A 202 -5.66 -18.07 -5.14
CA THR A 202 -6.37 -18.93 -4.17
C THR A 202 -5.95 -18.69 -2.73
N GLY A 203 -4.90 -17.94 -2.48
CA GLY A 203 -4.36 -17.74 -1.15
C GLY A 203 -3.70 -18.99 -0.56
N GLN A 204 -3.44 -20.00 -1.40
CA GLN A 204 -2.76 -21.24 -1.01
C GLN A 204 -1.38 -21.29 -1.67
N PHE A 205 -0.43 -21.92 -0.99
CA PHE A 205 0.85 -22.25 -1.58
C PHE A 205 0.65 -23.44 -2.53
N VAL A 206 0.74 -23.18 -3.81
CA VAL A 206 0.69 -24.22 -4.83
C VAL A 206 2.13 -24.48 -5.28
N THR A 207 2.62 -25.69 -5.03
CA THR A 207 3.87 -26.20 -5.60
C THR A 207 3.82 -26.01 -7.11
N ASN A 208 4.79 -25.36 -7.70
CA ASN A 208 4.92 -25.04 -9.11
C ASN A 208 4.28 -23.72 -9.58
N GLU A 209 3.55 -22.97 -8.76
CA GLU A 209 3.17 -21.60 -9.10
C GLU A 209 4.19 -20.61 -8.54
N GLN A 210 4.68 -19.74 -9.38
CA GLN A 210 5.59 -18.69 -8.92
C GLN A 210 4.83 -17.67 -8.06
N PRO A 211 5.40 -17.25 -6.92
CA PRO A 211 4.74 -16.35 -5.95
C PRO A 211 4.50 -14.92 -6.45
N SER A 212 4.54 -14.68 -7.74
CA SER A 212 4.67 -13.38 -8.38
C SER A 212 3.35 -12.63 -8.61
N GLN A 213 2.22 -13.13 -8.14
CA GLN A 213 0.92 -12.50 -8.41
C GLN A 213 0.33 -11.71 -7.23
N THR A 214 1.02 -11.67 -6.11
CA THR A 214 0.58 -10.87 -4.96
C THR A 214 0.60 -9.38 -5.32
N PRO A 215 -0.49 -8.63 -5.05
CA PRO A 215 -0.52 -7.21 -5.32
C PRO A 215 0.46 -6.45 -4.43
N ILE A 216 1.03 -5.38 -4.97
CA ILE A 216 1.86 -4.47 -4.19
C ILE A 216 0.93 -3.50 -3.47
N VAL A 217 0.73 -3.72 -2.19
CA VAL A 217 -0.15 -2.89 -1.36
C VAL A 217 0.48 -1.52 -1.12
N VAL A 218 -0.23 -0.46 -1.50
CA VAL A 218 0.22 0.93 -1.37
C VAL A 218 -0.46 1.61 -0.18
N ALA A 219 -1.75 1.36 0.04
CA ALA A 219 -2.50 1.93 1.14
C ALA A 219 -3.56 0.95 1.67
N ARG A 220 -3.67 0.86 3.00
CA ARG A 220 -4.66 0.05 3.71
C ARG A 220 -5.47 0.88 4.71
N VAL A 221 -6.68 0.42 4.99
CA VAL A 221 -7.59 1.06 5.95
C VAL A 221 -6.96 1.16 7.35
N ALA A 222 -6.19 0.13 7.76
CA ALA A 222 -5.49 0.14 9.04
C ALA A 222 -4.50 1.31 9.22
N GLU A 223 -4.10 1.99 8.15
CA GLU A 223 -3.24 3.16 8.20
C GLU A 223 -4.03 4.46 8.48
N MET A 224 -5.37 4.39 8.41
CA MET A 224 -6.27 5.53 8.63
C MET A 224 -6.81 5.59 10.05
N TYR A 225 -6.70 4.49 10.83
CA TYR A 225 -7.04 4.45 12.24
C TYR A 225 -5.85 4.85 13.13
#